data_6f29c9e151a19390e696b3271fcb3854
#
_entry.id   6f29c9e151a19390e696b3271fcb3854
#
_cell.length_a   1.000
_cell.length_b   1.000
_cell.length_c   1.000
_cell.angle_alpha   90.00
_cell.angle_beta   90.00
_cell.angle_gamma   90.00
#
_symmetry.space_group_name_H-M   'P 1'
#
loop_
_entity.id
_entity.type
_entity.pdbx_description
1 polymer ?
#
loop_
_entity_poly.entity_id
_entity_poly.type
_entity_poly.pdbx_seq_one_letter_code
_entity_poly.pdbx_strand_id
1 'polypeptide(L)'
;MNKRRQLLAASCRLAVAGALAGSLGRAAGASPATPVSISVPGPGNLLFLPITLASRLRADESEGISLDIRYTGGGPQSFRDMLDHNADFSAGGLAALALQRLSGKPVVCVIPTTRVPAYTLLVRSELKERVRSISDLAGKVVGVKGHVPGGRSTSQLFTEFVLARAGVTPERVNYVPVGQAYDSQHAALASGTVDAIMGDEPFATRLIRHKVAFVLADFHDLDTTRRQMGGLFLNGHVATRSDVVANRPDIVDKVVRTLRNTLIWIDRHSAADMVDALAFADADERSAMLDALNAHKNIYSPDGRISAEQVATVDRFFHATERTEAAKALAIKDIINPQWAGSMP
;
A
#
# COMPACT_ATOMS: atom_id res chain seq x y z
N MET A 1 64.76 8.26 64.34
CA MET A 1 65.77 7.26 64.55
C MET A 1 65.68 6.21 63.45
N ASN A 2 66.82 6.04 62.72
CA ASN A 2 67.27 5.04 61.78
C ASN A 2 66.48 4.85 60.49
N LYS A 3 66.91 5.40 59.42
CA LYS A 3 68.11 5.30 58.55
C LYS A 3 68.69 3.87 58.48
N ARG A 4 68.73 3.44 57.23
CA ARG A 4 69.49 2.31 56.64
C ARG A 4 68.60 1.09 56.29
N ARG A 5 68.28 0.91 55.05
CA ARG A 5 69.12 0.17 54.07
C ARG A 5 68.66 0.40 52.66
N GLN A 6 69.46 1.24 52.04
CA GLN A 6 69.61 1.26 50.59
C GLN A 6 70.45 0.04 50.15
N LEU A 7 70.23 -0.26 48.91
CA LEU A 7 71.17 -0.89 47.96
C LEU A 7 71.05 -2.42 47.75
N LEU A 8 70.98 -2.62 46.42
CA LEU A 8 71.31 -3.79 45.67
C LEU A 8 70.17 -4.77 45.30
N ALA A 9 69.61 -4.49 44.13
CA ALA A 9 69.59 -5.47 43.01
C ALA A 9 69.10 -4.77 41.74
N ALA A 10 70.04 -4.12 41.07
CA ALA A 10 69.96 -3.93 39.63
C ALA A 10 70.34 -5.26 39.01
N SER A 11 69.51 -5.85 38.20
CA SER A 11 69.91 -6.66 37.03
C SER A 11 68.69 -7.33 36.37
N CYS A 12 68.60 -7.14 35.07
CA CYS A 12 67.98 -7.99 34.10
C CYS A 12 66.45 -8.23 34.17
N ARG A 13 65.74 -7.34 33.50
CA ARG A 13 64.64 -7.80 32.65
C ARG A 13 64.50 -6.87 31.42
N LEU A 14 65.39 -7.09 30.48
CA LEU A 14 65.14 -6.73 29.09
C LEU A 14 64.21 -7.78 28.47
N ALA A 15 63.38 -7.29 27.54
CA ALA A 15 62.66 -8.02 26.51
C ALA A 15 61.51 -8.89 26.95
N VAL A 16 60.29 -8.36 26.85
CA VAL A 16 59.20 -8.83 25.96
C VAL A 16 58.19 -7.69 25.86
N ALA A 17 58.51 -6.64 25.09
CA ALA A 17 57.53 -5.78 24.47
C ALA A 17 57.24 -6.34 23.08
N GLY A 18 56.65 -7.53 23.07
CA GLY A 18 56.22 -8.23 21.86
C GLY A 18 54.73 -8.01 21.64
N ALA A 19 54.41 -7.19 20.65
CA ALA A 19 53.29 -7.36 19.75
C ALA A 19 51.96 -7.86 20.36
N LEU A 20 51.25 -6.98 21.07
CA LEU A 20 49.80 -6.97 21.12
C LEU A 20 49.33 -5.74 20.30
N ALA A 21 49.72 -5.70 19.04
CA ALA A 21 48.96 -4.99 18.02
C ALA A 21 47.67 -5.82 17.83
N GLY A 22 46.81 -5.76 18.84
CA GLY A 22 45.45 -6.26 18.72
C GLY A 22 44.83 -5.60 17.51
N SER A 23 44.51 -6.40 16.53
CA SER A 23 43.61 -6.08 15.45
C SER A 23 42.38 -5.40 16.06
N LEU A 24 42.39 -4.06 16.15
CA LEU A 24 41.20 -3.26 16.17
C LEU A 24 40.51 -3.59 14.84
N GLY A 25 39.76 -4.68 14.84
CA GLY A 25 38.78 -4.97 13.81
C GLY A 25 37.99 -3.70 13.65
N ARG A 26 38.29 -3.00 12.58
CA ARG A 26 37.48 -1.89 12.09
C ARG A 26 36.09 -2.50 12.00
N ALA A 27 35.22 -2.23 12.99
CA ALA A 27 33.81 -2.39 12.81
C ALA A 27 33.51 -1.60 11.54
N ALA A 28 33.30 -2.29 10.43
CA ALA A 28 32.88 -1.69 9.18
C ALA A 28 31.59 -0.96 9.57
N GLY A 29 31.71 0.33 9.79
CA GLY A 29 30.57 1.19 10.06
C GLY A 29 29.61 0.98 8.90
N ALA A 30 28.45 0.40 9.15
CA ALA A 30 27.41 0.28 8.15
C ALA A 30 27.25 1.67 7.54
N SER A 31 27.44 1.79 6.24
CA SER A 31 27.17 3.04 5.54
C SER A 31 25.76 3.48 5.92
N PRO A 32 25.54 4.78 6.19
CA PRO A 32 24.20 5.24 6.53
C PRO A 32 23.21 4.84 5.45
N ALA A 33 22.05 4.32 5.85
CA ALA A 33 21.01 3.90 4.94
C ALA A 33 20.60 5.06 4.02
N THR A 34 20.46 4.79 2.73
CA THR A 34 20.03 5.81 1.76
C THR A 34 18.56 6.13 1.99
N PRO A 35 18.20 7.41 2.25
CA PRO A 35 16.81 7.79 2.40
C PRO A 35 16.06 7.64 1.07
N VAL A 36 14.86 7.05 1.13
CA VAL A 36 13.97 6.85 -0.01
C VAL A 36 12.57 7.26 0.40
N SER A 37 12.02 8.25 -0.29
CA SER A 37 10.68 8.75 0.01
C SER A 37 9.60 8.02 -0.78
N ILE A 38 8.51 7.67 -0.07
CA ILE A 38 7.35 7.02 -0.66
C ILE A 38 6.06 7.69 -0.20
N SER A 39 5.28 8.22 -1.14
CA SER A 39 3.96 8.78 -0.89
C SER A 39 2.90 7.71 -0.86
N VAL A 40 2.07 7.72 0.20
CA VAL A 40 1.03 6.73 0.46
C VAL A 40 -0.30 7.46 0.69
N PRO A 41 -1.43 6.95 0.19
CA PRO A 41 -2.73 7.64 0.31
C PRO A 41 -3.18 7.91 1.74
N GLY A 42 -2.90 7.01 2.68
CA GLY A 42 -3.25 7.19 4.09
C GLY A 42 -2.71 6.07 4.97
N PRO A 43 -2.63 6.30 6.30
CA PRO A 43 -2.16 5.31 7.25
C PRO A 43 -3.25 4.25 7.54
N GLY A 44 -2.82 3.10 8.07
CA GLY A 44 -3.69 2.09 8.66
C GLY A 44 -4.57 1.29 7.70
N ASN A 45 -4.40 1.44 6.39
CA ASN A 45 -5.17 0.74 5.37
C ASN A 45 -4.45 -0.55 4.95
N LEU A 46 -5.18 -1.68 4.89
CA LEU A 46 -4.63 -2.98 4.47
C LEU A 46 -3.95 -2.92 3.10
N LEU A 47 -4.48 -2.13 2.16
CA LEU A 47 -3.95 -2.03 0.80
C LEU A 47 -2.47 -1.58 0.78
N PHE A 48 -2.07 -0.74 1.76
CA PHE A 48 -0.73 -0.16 1.87
C PHE A 48 0.08 -0.73 3.04
N LEU A 49 -0.48 -1.69 3.76
CA LEU A 49 0.15 -2.29 4.93
C LEU A 49 1.54 -2.86 4.68
N PRO A 50 1.85 -3.50 3.52
CA PRO A 50 3.20 -3.99 3.25
C PRO A 50 4.28 -2.90 3.32
N ILE A 51 3.96 -1.64 2.98
CA ILE A 51 4.91 -0.53 3.05
C ILE A 51 5.21 -0.16 4.51
N THR A 52 4.16 -0.06 5.34
CA THR A 52 4.30 0.22 6.77
C THR A 52 5.05 -0.90 7.49
N LEU A 53 4.71 -2.16 7.17
CA LEU A 53 5.39 -3.32 7.74
C LEU A 53 6.86 -3.39 7.33
N ALA A 54 7.22 -3.04 6.09
CA ALA A 54 8.60 -3.00 5.63
C ALA A 54 9.49 -2.14 6.56
N SER A 55 9.01 -0.94 6.90
CA SER A 55 9.70 -0.04 7.83
C SER A 55 9.67 -0.58 9.28
N ARG A 56 8.52 -1.06 9.76
CA ARG A 56 8.38 -1.60 11.12
C ARG A 56 9.26 -2.82 11.38
N LEU A 57 9.41 -3.67 10.39
CA LEU A 57 10.27 -4.86 10.42
C LEU A 57 11.75 -4.55 10.09
N ARG A 58 12.07 -3.29 9.78
CA ARG A 58 13.39 -2.85 9.33
C ARG A 58 13.90 -3.61 8.09
N ALA A 59 12.96 -4.05 7.25
CA ALA A 59 13.29 -4.75 6.01
C ALA A 59 13.98 -3.81 4.99
N ASP A 60 13.69 -2.52 5.04
CA ASP A 60 14.32 -1.46 4.28
C ASP A 60 15.80 -1.26 4.69
N GLU A 61 16.09 -1.25 5.99
CA GLU A 61 17.47 -1.12 6.48
C GLU A 61 18.34 -2.30 6.07
N SER A 62 17.78 -3.52 5.99
CA SER A 62 18.51 -4.71 5.54
C SER A 62 18.96 -4.60 4.06
N GLU A 63 18.27 -3.78 3.26
CA GLU A 63 18.63 -3.45 1.88
C GLU A 63 19.48 -2.17 1.77
N GLY A 64 19.85 -1.56 2.90
CA GLY A 64 20.66 -0.34 2.96
C GLY A 64 19.91 0.91 2.52
N ILE A 65 18.59 0.92 2.66
CA ILE A 65 17.73 2.10 2.47
C ILE A 65 16.95 2.40 3.76
N SER A 66 16.39 3.59 3.86
CA SER A 66 15.47 3.99 4.94
C SER A 66 14.24 4.62 4.31
N LEU A 67 13.07 4.00 4.49
CA LEU A 67 11.80 4.48 3.94
C LEU A 67 11.25 5.68 4.71
N ASP A 68 11.13 6.82 4.02
CA ASP A 68 10.41 8.00 4.48
C ASP A 68 8.97 7.93 3.93
N ILE A 69 8.04 7.43 4.75
CA ILE A 69 6.64 7.22 4.37
C ILE A 69 5.85 8.50 4.60
N ARG A 70 5.28 9.07 3.53
CA ARG A 70 4.52 10.32 3.54
C ARG A 70 3.06 10.08 3.22
N TYR A 71 2.16 10.47 4.11
CA TYR A 71 0.71 10.32 3.91
C TYR A 71 0.12 11.56 3.27
N THR A 72 -0.58 11.39 2.15
CA THR A 72 -1.02 12.50 1.27
C THR A 72 -2.53 12.74 1.24
N GLY A 73 -3.31 11.87 1.88
CA GLY A 73 -4.77 12.00 1.94
C GLY A 73 -5.53 11.38 0.76
N GLY A 74 -4.85 10.76 -0.22
CA GLY A 74 -5.51 10.06 -1.31
C GLY A 74 -4.57 9.59 -2.42
N GLY A 75 -5.02 8.60 -3.21
CA GLY A 75 -4.22 8.05 -4.31
C GLY A 75 -3.81 9.08 -5.37
N PRO A 76 -4.71 9.90 -5.89
CA PRO A 76 -4.35 10.96 -6.83
C PRO A 76 -3.32 11.96 -6.27
N GLN A 77 -3.40 12.26 -4.97
CA GLN A 77 -2.42 13.12 -4.28
C GLN A 77 -1.06 12.44 -4.17
N SER A 78 -1.03 11.13 -3.85
CA SER A 78 0.22 10.37 -3.79
C SER A 78 0.95 10.34 -5.13
N PHE A 79 0.22 10.13 -6.24
CA PHE A 79 0.82 10.20 -7.58
C PHE A 79 1.30 11.60 -7.93
N ARG A 80 0.55 12.64 -7.58
CA ARG A 80 0.97 14.02 -7.81
C ARG A 80 2.25 14.33 -7.05
N ASP A 81 2.34 13.97 -5.78
CA ASP A 81 3.51 14.19 -4.94
C ASP A 81 4.77 13.54 -5.56
N MET A 82 4.65 12.31 -6.06
CA MET A 82 5.72 11.64 -6.81
C MET A 82 6.05 12.36 -8.14
N LEU A 83 5.04 12.78 -8.90
CA LEU A 83 5.22 13.46 -10.20
C LEU A 83 5.83 14.85 -10.06
N ASP A 84 5.55 15.54 -8.95
CA ASP A 84 6.12 16.84 -8.59
C ASP A 84 7.51 16.73 -7.94
N HIS A 85 8.12 15.54 -7.96
CA HIS A 85 9.44 15.24 -7.40
C HIS A 85 9.55 15.43 -5.88
N ASN A 86 8.43 15.48 -5.15
CA ASN A 86 8.41 15.52 -3.69
C ASN A 86 8.63 14.13 -3.07
N ALA A 87 8.36 13.06 -3.81
CA ALA A 87 8.67 11.69 -3.42
C ALA A 87 9.33 10.91 -4.57
N ASP A 88 10.15 9.90 -4.22
CA ASP A 88 10.78 9.00 -5.20
C ASP A 88 9.76 7.98 -5.74
N PHE A 89 8.90 7.47 -4.85
CA PHE A 89 7.89 6.45 -5.15
C PHE A 89 6.50 6.89 -4.69
N SER A 90 5.50 6.20 -5.20
CA SER A 90 4.10 6.37 -4.77
C SER A 90 3.41 5.03 -4.68
N ALA A 91 2.58 4.86 -3.64
CA ALA A 91 1.63 3.77 -3.57
C ALA A 91 0.24 4.21 -4.05
N GLY A 92 -0.53 3.28 -4.58
CA GLY A 92 -1.88 3.58 -5.03
C GLY A 92 -2.58 2.39 -5.65
N GLY A 93 -3.73 2.65 -6.27
CA GLY A 93 -4.44 1.66 -7.08
C GLY A 93 -4.05 1.78 -8.56
N LEU A 94 -3.85 0.64 -9.22
CA LEU A 94 -3.24 0.59 -10.56
C LEU A 94 -4.06 1.32 -11.64
N ALA A 95 -5.39 1.30 -11.56
CA ALA A 95 -6.22 2.02 -12.53
C ALA A 95 -6.02 3.54 -12.46
N ALA A 96 -5.79 4.10 -11.27
CA ALA A 96 -5.45 5.52 -11.13
C ALA A 96 -4.03 5.82 -11.67
N LEU A 97 -3.07 4.89 -11.58
CA LEU A 97 -1.78 5.01 -12.27
C LEU A 97 -1.95 5.01 -13.78
N ALA A 98 -2.84 4.15 -14.33
CA ALA A 98 -3.16 4.12 -15.74
C ALA A 98 -3.74 5.46 -16.25
N LEU A 99 -4.57 6.15 -15.44
CA LEU A 99 -5.03 7.51 -15.73
C LEU A 99 -3.88 8.52 -15.81
N GLN A 100 -2.86 8.41 -14.94
CA GLN A 100 -1.67 9.26 -15.05
C GLN A 100 -0.93 9.00 -16.36
N ARG A 101 -0.76 7.72 -16.74
CA ARG A 101 -0.13 7.35 -18.02
C ARG A 101 -0.94 7.86 -19.22
N LEU A 102 -2.27 7.74 -19.17
CA LEU A 102 -3.18 8.26 -20.20
C LEU A 102 -3.04 9.78 -20.39
N SER A 103 -2.75 10.48 -19.29
CA SER A 103 -2.44 11.92 -19.30
C SER A 103 -1.00 12.26 -19.71
N GLY A 104 -0.26 11.30 -20.29
CA GLY A 104 1.11 11.48 -20.78
C GLY A 104 2.18 11.51 -19.69
N LYS A 105 1.86 11.16 -18.44
CA LYS A 105 2.84 11.18 -17.35
C LYS A 105 3.76 9.96 -17.42
N PRO A 106 5.10 10.13 -17.18
CA PRO A 106 6.09 9.05 -17.29
C PRO A 106 6.12 8.17 -16.03
N VAL A 107 5.04 7.44 -15.79
CA VAL A 107 4.88 6.58 -14.60
C VAL A 107 5.00 5.11 -14.95
N VAL A 108 5.51 4.31 -14.00
CA VAL A 108 5.68 2.87 -14.13
C VAL A 108 5.47 2.16 -12.79
N CYS A 109 4.70 1.07 -12.80
CA CYS A 109 4.54 0.16 -11.68
C CYS A 109 5.78 -0.73 -11.57
N VAL A 110 6.37 -0.82 -10.37
CA VAL A 110 7.57 -1.63 -10.12
C VAL A 110 7.31 -2.86 -9.25
N ILE A 111 6.25 -2.86 -8.44
CA ILE A 111 5.86 -4.04 -7.66
C ILE A 111 4.37 -4.02 -7.30
N PRO A 112 3.62 -5.12 -7.53
CA PRO A 112 2.27 -5.30 -7.00
C PRO A 112 2.34 -5.66 -5.52
N THR A 113 1.35 -5.22 -4.74
CA THR A 113 1.21 -5.60 -3.33
C THR A 113 -0.03 -6.46 -3.07
N THR A 114 -1.07 -6.35 -3.91
CA THR A 114 -2.31 -7.12 -3.75
C THR A 114 -2.71 -7.83 -5.05
N ARG A 115 -3.66 -8.78 -4.93
CA ARG A 115 -4.19 -9.58 -6.05
C ARG A 115 -5.72 -9.60 -6.15
N VAL A 116 -6.39 -8.74 -5.36
CA VAL A 116 -7.84 -8.51 -5.37
C VAL A 116 -8.13 -7.02 -5.29
N PRO A 117 -9.37 -6.55 -5.54
CA PRO A 117 -9.74 -5.14 -5.37
C PRO A 117 -9.51 -4.62 -3.95
N ALA A 118 -9.72 -5.46 -2.93
CA ALA A 118 -9.57 -5.17 -1.51
C ALA A 118 -10.46 -4.00 -1.06
N TYR A 119 -11.73 -4.02 -1.47
CA TYR A 119 -12.75 -3.04 -1.12
C TYR A 119 -14.00 -3.71 -0.54
N THR A 120 -14.70 -2.95 0.31
CA THR A 120 -16.04 -3.30 0.82
C THR A 120 -17.01 -2.18 0.47
N LEU A 121 -18.08 -2.47 -0.25
CA LEU A 121 -19.16 -1.52 -0.48
C LEU A 121 -20.05 -1.49 0.76
N LEU A 122 -20.00 -0.37 1.47
CA LEU A 122 -20.71 -0.10 2.71
C LEU A 122 -21.88 0.83 2.47
N VAL A 123 -22.98 0.60 3.18
CA VAL A 123 -24.17 1.46 3.18
C VAL A 123 -24.50 1.82 4.63
N ARG A 124 -24.90 3.07 4.90
CA ARG A 124 -25.26 3.50 6.25
C ARG A 124 -26.42 2.68 6.82
N SER A 125 -26.37 2.41 8.12
CA SER A 125 -27.23 1.42 8.77
C SER A 125 -28.73 1.72 8.65
N GLU A 126 -29.14 3.00 8.62
CA GLU A 126 -30.55 3.43 8.50
C GLU A 126 -31.17 3.06 7.15
N LEU A 127 -30.36 2.70 6.15
CA LEU A 127 -30.86 2.29 4.84
C LEU A 127 -30.97 0.77 4.68
N LYS A 128 -30.69 -0.03 5.71
CA LYS A 128 -30.63 -1.50 5.63
C LYS A 128 -31.88 -2.14 5.02
N GLU A 129 -33.06 -1.60 5.34
CA GLU A 129 -34.33 -2.11 4.81
C GLU A 129 -34.66 -1.59 3.39
N ARG A 130 -33.97 -0.54 2.93
CA ARG A 130 -34.23 0.13 1.62
C ARG A 130 -33.18 -0.17 0.57
N VAL A 131 -31.98 -0.58 0.96
CA VAL A 131 -30.86 -0.89 0.07
C VAL A 131 -30.43 -2.34 0.35
N ARG A 132 -30.85 -3.24 -0.53
CA ARG A 132 -30.58 -4.68 -0.43
C ARG A 132 -29.71 -5.21 -1.56
N SER A 133 -29.53 -4.40 -2.59
CA SER A 133 -28.73 -4.71 -3.77
C SER A 133 -27.98 -3.47 -4.24
N ILE A 134 -26.96 -3.68 -5.08
CA ILE A 134 -26.16 -2.57 -5.64
C ILE A 134 -27.06 -1.66 -6.52
N SER A 135 -28.06 -2.22 -7.18
CA SER A 135 -29.00 -1.42 -8.02
C SER A 135 -29.83 -0.42 -7.20
N ASP A 136 -30.06 -0.67 -5.90
CA ASP A 136 -30.79 0.24 -5.01
C ASP A 136 -30.00 1.52 -4.68
N LEU A 137 -28.74 1.59 -5.08
CA LEU A 137 -27.93 2.79 -4.96
C LEU A 137 -28.21 3.85 -6.05
N ALA A 138 -29.11 3.56 -7.00
CA ALA A 138 -29.61 4.57 -7.94
C ALA A 138 -30.28 5.73 -7.21
N GLY A 139 -29.86 6.96 -7.50
CA GLY A 139 -30.31 8.19 -6.83
C GLY A 139 -29.72 8.43 -5.45
N LYS A 140 -28.76 7.62 -5.00
CA LYS A 140 -28.08 7.77 -3.72
C LYS A 140 -26.83 8.63 -3.81
N VAL A 141 -26.37 9.10 -2.64
CA VAL A 141 -25.11 9.81 -2.47
C VAL A 141 -24.02 8.81 -2.11
N VAL A 142 -22.99 8.70 -2.95
CA VAL A 142 -21.87 7.77 -2.74
C VAL A 142 -20.61 8.55 -2.46
N GLY A 143 -20.00 8.28 -1.31
CA GLY A 143 -18.73 8.86 -0.91
C GLY A 143 -17.56 8.28 -1.72
N VAL A 144 -16.70 9.15 -2.25
CA VAL A 144 -15.48 8.80 -2.98
C VAL A 144 -14.23 9.30 -2.26
N LYS A 145 -13.16 8.52 -2.31
CA LYS A 145 -11.90 8.82 -1.60
C LYS A 145 -10.88 9.45 -2.55
N GLY A 146 -10.09 10.40 -2.03
CA GLY A 146 -8.99 11.00 -2.79
C GLY A 146 -9.44 11.86 -3.96
N HIS A 147 -10.53 12.57 -3.82
CA HIS A 147 -11.01 13.50 -4.84
C HIS A 147 -10.08 14.70 -4.98
N VAL A 148 -9.59 14.92 -6.18
CA VAL A 148 -8.91 16.15 -6.61
C VAL A 148 -9.49 16.58 -7.96
N PRO A 149 -9.51 17.89 -8.29
CA PRO A 149 -9.94 18.33 -9.61
C PRO A 149 -9.21 17.58 -10.73
N GLY A 150 -9.96 16.90 -11.59
CA GLY A 150 -9.42 16.14 -12.71
C GLY A 150 -8.78 14.78 -12.37
N GLY A 151 -8.88 14.30 -11.12
CA GLY A 151 -8.31 13.01 -10.71
C GLY A 151 -9.34 12.08 -10.07
N ARG A 152 -9.58 10.91 -10.68
CA ARG A 152 -10.37 9.82 -10.07
C ARG A 152 -9.44 8.81 -9.39
N SER A 153 -9.82 8.36 -8.18
CA SER A 153 -9.14 7.27 -7.50
C SER A 153 -9.57 5.91 -8.07
N THR A 154 -8.75 4.88 -7.86
CA THR A 154 -9.14 3.50 -8.24
C THR A 154 -10.42 3.07 -7.51
N SER A 155 -10.62 3.46 -6.24
CA SER A 155 -11.86 3.14 -5.52
C SER A 155 -13.10 3.80 -6.15
N GLN A 156 -12.96 5.02 -6.68
CA GLN A 156 -14.05 5.67 -7.43
C GLN A 156 -14.33 4.93 -8.74
N LEU A 157 -13.31 4.65 -9.55
CA LEU A 157 -13.45 3.87 -10.78
C LEU A 157 -14.07 2.50 -10.51
N PHE A 158 -13.66 1.85 -9.44
CA PHE A 158 -14.20 0.56 -9.03
C PHE A 158 -15.68 0.66 -8.61
N THR A 159 -16.06 1.72 -7.90
CA THR A 159 -17.46 2.00 -7.54
C THR A 159 -18.30 2.20 -8.80
N GLU A 160 -17.86 3.04 -9.74
CA GLU A 160 -18.53 3.29 -11.02
C GLU A 160 -18.72 1.99 -11.81
N PHE A 161 -17.70 1.15 -11.88
CA PHE A 161 -17.75 -0.14 -12.55
C PHE A 161 -18.77 -1.10 -11.92
N VAL A 162 -18.75 -1.24 -10.59
CA VAL A 162 -19.66 -2.13 -9.86
C VAL A 162 -21.10 -1.68 -10.01
N LEU A 163 -21.37 -0.37 -9.93
CA LEU A 163 -22.69 0.23 -10.16
C LEU A 163 -23.17 -0.01 -11.60
N ALA A 164 -22.32 0.24 -12.60
CA ALA A 164 -22.65 0.03 -14.01
C ALA A 164 -23.02 -1.44 -14.29
N ARG A 165 -22.32 -2.40 -13.70
CA ARG A 165 -22.67 -3.84 -13.80
C ARG A 165 -24.03 -4.19 -13.19
N ALA A 166 -24.46 -3.42 -12.18
CA ALA A 166 -25.78 -3.54 -11.56
C ALA A 166 -26.86 -2.70 -12.28
N GLY A 167 -26.56 -2.14 -13.46
CA GLY A 167 -27.50 -1.34 -14.24
C GLY A 167 -27.68 0.11 -13.75
N VAL A 168 -26.78 0.58 -12.87
CA VAL A 168 -26.78 1.96 -12.37
C VAL A 168 -25.70 2.75 -13.09
N THR A 169 -26.11 3.69 -13.95
CA THR A 169 -25.15 4.54 -14.66
C THR A 169 -24.55 5.60 -13.73
N PRO A 170 -23.31 6.07 -13.99
CA PRO A 170 -22.65 7.06 -13.12
C PRO A 170 -23.49 8.34 -12.90
N GLU A 171 -24.27 8.77 -13.89
CA GLU A 171 -25.12 9.97 -13.84
C GLU A 171 -26.31 9.81 -12.87
N ARG A 172 -26.63 8.58 -12.49
CA ARG A 172 -27.70 8.27 -11.54
C ARG A 172 -27.22 8.25 -10.08
N VAL A 173 -25.97 8.59 -9.84
CA VAL A 173 -25.37 8.61 -8.49
C VAL A 173 -24.71 9.96 -8.26
N ASN A 174 -24.90 10.53 -7.08
CA ASN A 174 -24.19 11.74 -6.68
C ASN A 174 -22.91 11.35 -5.91
N TYR A 175 -21.75 11.71 -6.45
CA TYR A 175 -20.45 11.43 -5.81
C TYR A 175 -20.01 12.60 -4.94
N VAL A 176 -19.69 12.33 -3.67
CA VAL A 176 -19.25 13.34 -2.70
C VAL A 176 -17.87 12.95 -2.15
N PRO A 177 -16.89 13.87 -2.11
CA PRO A 177 -15.61 13.59 -1.52
C PRO A 177 -15.71 13.23 -0.03
N VAL A 178 -15.10 12.10 0.34
CA VAL A 178 -14.84 11.70 1.73
C VAL A 178 -13.35 11.47 1.92
N GLY A 179 -12.83 11.68 3.12
CA GLY A 179 -11.41 11.48 3.41
C GLY A 179 -10.98 10.02 3.39
N GLN A 180 -9.67 9.79 3.48
CA GLN A 180 -9.08 8.46 3.63
C GLN A 180 -9.13 7.94 5.08
N ALA A 181 -9.22 8.84 6.07
CA ALA A 181 -9.21 8.49 7.48
C ALA A 181 -10.56 7.89 7.92
N TYR A 182 -10.51 7.01 8.92
CA TYR A 182 -11.69 6.42 9.54
C TYR A 182 -12.70 7.46 10.01
N ASP A 183 -12.25 8.50 10.74
CA ASP A 183 -13.14 9.52 11.32
C ASP A 183 -13.93 10.28 10.27
N SER A 184 -13.33 10.60 9.13
CA SER A 184 -14.04 11.29 8.04
C SER A 184 -15.09 10.39 7.37
N GLN A 185 -14.81 9.11 7.18
CA GLN A 185 -15.75 8.11 6.65
C GLN A 185 -16.89 7.85 7.64
N HIS A 186 -16.55 7.71 8.93
CA HIS A 186 -17.53 7.58 10.02
C HIS A 186 -18.49 8.77 10.05
N ALA A 187 -17.95 9.99 10.11
CA ALA A 187 -18.74 11.22 10.16
C ALA A 187 -19.67 11.35 8.94
N ALA A 188 -19.18 11.06 7.74
CA ALA A 188 -19.96 11.17 6.51
C ALA A 188 -21.15 10.19 6.46
N LEU A 189 -20.96 8.93 6.93
CA LEU A 189 -22.04 7.93 6.99
C LEU A 189 -23.00 8.21 8.17
N ALA A 190 -22.47 8.53 9.35
CA ALA A 190 -23.28 8.76 10.55
C ALA A 190 -24.17 10.01 10.43
N SER A 191 -23.70 11.06 9.77
CA SER A 191 -24.50 12.27 9.51
C SER A 191 -25.48 12.14 8.34
N GLY A 192 -25.37 11.05 7.54
CA GLY A 192 -26.15 10.92 6.31
C GLY A 192 -25.69 11.84 5.17
N THR A 193 -24.51 12.46 5.27
CA THR A 193 -23.90 13.20 4.16
C THR A 193 -23.69 12.30 2.94
N VAL A 194 -23.38 11.02 3.17
CA VAL A 194 -23.35 9.99 2.15
C VAL A 194 -24.21 8.79 2.56
N ASP A 195 -24.80 8.12 1.57
CA ASP A 195 -25.61 6.91 1.76
C ASP A 195 -24.73 5.66 1.73
N ALA A 196 -23.66 5.68 0.94
CA ALA A 196 -22.74 4.56 0.78
C ALA A 196 -21.30 5.04 0.55
N ILE A 197 -20.32 4.15 0.81
CA ILE A 197 -18.91 4.35 0.46
C ILE A 197 -18.29 3.04 -0.04
N MET A 198 -17.30 3.14 -0.93
CA MET A 198 -16.38 2.02 -1.17
C MET A 198 -15.28 2.09 -0.12
N GLY A 199 -15.47 1.29 0.95
CA GLY A 199 -14.61 1.26 2.12
C GLY A 199 -13.34 0.43 1.91
N ASP A 200 -12.38 0.63 2.79
CA ASP A 200 -11.15 -0.16 2.93
C ASP A 200 -11.11 -0.81 4.31
N GLU A 201 -10.39 -1.91 4.43
CA GLU A 201 -10.10 -2.51 5.74
C GLU A 201 -8.86 -1.85 6.40
N PRO A 202 -8.83 -1.73 7.73
CA PRO A 202 -9.81 -2.20 8.74
C PRO A 202 -10.94 -1.20 9.03
N PHE A 203 -11.06 -0.10 8.28
CA PHE A 203 -12.06 0.94 8.53
C PHE A 203 -13.49 0.42 8.33
N ALA A 204 -13.71 -0.45 7.32
CA ALA A 204 -14.99 -1.11 7.12
C ALA A 204 -15.39 -1.95 8.34
N THR A 205 -14.47 -2.76 8.87
CA THR A 205 -14.68 -3.53 10.10
C THR A 205 -15.07 -2.63 11.28
N ARG A 206 -14.39 -1.49 11.49
CA ARG A 206 -14.73 -0.53 12.56
C ARG A 206 -16.11 0.10 12.37
N LEU A 207 -16.45 0.53 11.15
CA LEU A 207 -17.76 1.12 10.83
C LEU A 207 -18.90 0.13 11.10
N ILE A 208 -18.69 -1.15 10.80
CA ILE A 208 -19.68 -2.22 11.06
C ILE A 208 -19.82 -2.46 12.56
N ARG A 209 -18.72 -2.57 13.30
CA ARG A 209 -18.72 -2.73 14.77
C ARG A 209 -19.45 -1.59 15.48
N HIS A 210 -19.22 -0.37 15.03
CA HIS A 210 -19.87 0.82 15.56
C HIS A 210 -21.31 1.01 15.04
N LYS A 211 -21.82 0.03 14.27
CA LYS A 211 -23.19 0.04 13.72
C LYS A 211 -23.52 1.26 12.85
N VAL A 212 -22.50 1.88 12.27
CA VAL A 212 -22.67 3.04 11.36
C VAL A 212 -23.03 2.58 9.97
N ALA A 213 -22.54 1.40 9.55
CA ALA A 213 -22.76 0.85 8.23
C ALA A 213 -22.97 -0.67 8.26
N PHE A 214 -23.47 -1.21 7.16
CA PHE A 214 -23.51 -2.64 6.87
C PHE A 214 -22.87 -2.93 5.52
N VAL A 215 -22.43 -4.17 5.31
CA VAL A 215 -21.82 -4.62 4.06
C VAL A 215 -22.92 -4.88 3.04
N LEU A 216 -22.84 -4.21 1.88
CA LEU A 216 -23.66 -4.52 0.72
C LEU A 216 -22.93 -5.48 -0.25
N ALA A 217 -21.62 -5.33 -0.42
CA ALA A 217 -20.78 -6.23 -1.20
C ALA A 217 -19.34 -6.21 -0.70
N ASP A 218 -18.67 -7.38 -0.75
CA ASP A 218 -17.27 -7.57 -0.35
C ASP A 218 -16.44 -8.05 -1.56
N PHE A 219 -15.28 -7.44 -1.78
CA PHE A 219 -14.37 -7.70 -2.89
C PHE A 219 -12.95 -8.08 -2.40
N HIS A 220 -12.84 -8.73 -1.23
CA HIS A 220 -11.57 -9.22 -0.68
C HIS A 220 -11.32 -10.69 -1.01
N ASP A 221 -12.35 -11.45 -1.33
CA ASP A 221 -12.24 -12.87 -1.60
C ASP A 221 -11.76 -13.16 -3.03
N LEU A 222 -10.81 -14.10 -3.18
CA LEU A 222 -10.19 -14.45 -4.45
C LEU A 222 -11.19 -15.05 -5.45
N ASP A 223 -12.07 -15.94 -5.00
CA ASP A 223 -13.02 -16.60 -5.86
C ASP A 223 -14.14 -15.65 -6.28
N THR A 224 -14.58 -14.80 -5.36
CA THR A 224 -15.53 -13.72 -5.66
C THR A 224 -14.91 -12.74 -6.65
N THR A 225 -13.65 -12.38 -6.49
CA THR A 225 -12.93 -11.54 -7.45
C THR A 225 -12.90 -12.19 -8.84
N ARG A 226 -12.52 -13.47 -8.93
CA ARG A 226 -12.52 -14.18 -10.23
C ARG A 226 -13.91 -14.23 -10.89
N ARG A 227 -14.95 -14.53 -10.10
CA ARG A 227 -16.33 -14.58 -10.62
C ARG A 227 -16.81 -13.22 -11.10
N GLN A 228 -16.51 -12.16 -10.36
CA GLN A 228 -17.03 -10.82 -10.66
C GLN A 228 -16.18 -10.04 -11.65
N MET A 229 -14.86 -10.21 -11.60
CA MET A 229 -13.93 -9.46 -12.45
C MET A 229 -13.44 -10.26 -13.67
N GLY A 230 -13.67 -11.58 -13.68
CA GLY A 230 -13.18 -12.48 -14.70
C GLY A 230 -11.70 -12.85 -14.54
N GLY A 231 -11.14 -12.69 -13.36
CA GLY A 231 -9.75 -13.01 -13.01
C GLY A 231 -9.29 -12.31 -11.75
N LEU A 232 -8.08 -12.60 -11.28
CA LEU A 232 -7.44 -11.87 -10.18
C LEU A 232 -7.23 -10.41 -10.58
N PHE A 233 -7.34 -9.50 -9.63
CA PHE A 233 -7.31 -8.06 -9.88
C PHE A 233 -6.11 -7.40 -9.21
N LEU A 234 -5.21 -6.84 -10.01
CA LEU A 234 -4.11 -6.05 -9.51
C LEU A 234 -4.60 -4.64 -9.11
N ASN A 235 -4.62 -4.37 -7.82
CA ASN A 235 -4.99 -3.07 -7.28
C ASN A 235 -3.80 -2.38 -6.61
N GLY A 236 -3.46 -2.78 -5.39
CA GLY A 236 -2.36 -2.20 -4.62
C GLY A 236 -1.00 -2.45 -5.31
N HIS A 237 -0.24 -1.39 -5.46
CA HIS A 237 1.10 -1.45 -6.06
C HIS A 237 1.96 -0.28 -5.58
N VAL A 238 3.26 -0.36 -5.87
CA VAL A 238 4.19 0.77 -5.79
C VAL A 238 4.67 1.11 -7.20
N ALA A 239 4.69 2.40 -7.48
CA ALA A 239 5.13 2.98 -8.76
C ALA A 239 6.20 4.04 -8.54
N THR A 240 6.89 4.36 -9.61
CA THR A 240 7.84 5.47 -9.69
C THR A 240 7.78 6.14 -11.07
N ARG A 241 8.58 7.19 -11.25
CA ARG A 241 8.76 7.85 -12.55
C ARG A 241 9.79 7.10 -13.42
N SER A 242 9.68 7.24 -14.73
CA SER A 242 10.61 6.62 -15.68
C SER A 242 12.05 7.14 -15.54
N ASP A 243 12.22 8.40 -15.09
CA ASP A 243 13.56 8.97 -14.84
C ASP A 243 14.25 8.32 -13.63
N VAL A 244 13.49 7.95 -12.59
CA VAL A 244 14.03 7.20 -11.44
C VAL A 244 14.47 5.81 -11.87
N VAL A 245 13.67 5.14 -12.71
CA VAL A 245 14.03 3.83 -13.29
C VAL A 245 15.33 3.91 -14.10
N ALA A 246 15.49 4.97 -14.89
CA ALA A 246 16.67 5.14 -15.75
C ALA A 246 17.94 5.55 -14.98
N ASN A 247 17.81 6.43 -13.99
CA ASN A 247 18.94 7.08 -13.34
C ASN A 247 19.30 6.47 -11.97
N ARG A 248 18.37 5.75 -11.33
CA ARG A 248 18.53 5.15 -9.99
C ARG A 248 18.00 3.71 -9.94
N PRO A 249 18.37 2.83 -10.90
CA PRO A 249 17.84 1.46 -10.95
C PRO A 249 18.19 0.63 -9.71
N ASP A 250 19.34 0.92 -9.08
CA ASP A 250 19.78 0.32 -7.82
C ASP A 250 18.82 0.61 -6.66
N ILE A 251 18.29 1.83 -6.57
CA ILE A 251 17.30 2.21 -5.57
C ILE A 251 15.96 1.53 -5.84
N VAL A 252 15.53 1.46 -7.10
CA VAL A 252 14.31 0.72 -7.46
C VAL A 252 14.45 -0.75 -7.06
N ASP A 253 15.59 -1.36 -7.33
CA ASP A 253 15.90 -2.74 -6.99
C ASP A 253 15.83 -3.00 -5.46
N LYS A 254 16.40 -2.11 -4.66
CA LYS A 254 16.35 -2.17 -3.20
C LYS A 254 14.91 -2.04 -2.67
N VAL A 255 14.13 -1.08 -3.17
CA VAL A 255 12.71 -0.92 -2.78
C VAL A 255 11.90 -2.17 -3.13
N VAL A 256 12.10 -2.72 -4.32
CA VAL A 256 11.40 -3.94 -4.75
C VAL A 256 11.79 -5.14 -3.88
N ARG A 257 13.07 -5.33 -3.56
CA ARG A 257 13.52 -6.41 -2.65
C ARG A 257 12.94 -6.22 -1.25
N THR A 258 12.99 -5.00 -0.70
CA THR A 258 12.38 -4.67 0.60
C THR A 258 10.91 -5.09 0.65
N LEU A 259 10.11 -4.66 -0.32
CA LEU A 259 8.68 -4.96 -0.35
C LEU A 259 8.42 -6.44 -0.64
N ARG A 260 9.20 -7.09 -1.51
CA ARG A 260 9.07 -8.52 -1.77
C ARG A 260 9.38 -9.37 -0.54
N ASN A 261 10.45 -9.06 0.18
CA ASN A 261 10.79 -9.73 1.43
C ASN A 261 9.68 -9.53 2.48
N THR A 262 9.10 -8.34 2.54
CA THR A 262 7.95 -8.05 3.41
C THR A 262 6.71 -8.84 3.02
N LEU A 263 6.38 -8.96 1.73
CA LEU A 263 5.26 -9.77 1.26
C LEU A 263 5.45 -11.26 1.58
N ILE A 264 6.66 -11.78 1.40
CA ILE A 264 7.01 -13.16 1.79
C ILE A 264 6.88 -13.34 3.31
N TRP A 265 7.28 -12.34 4.10
CA TRP A 265 7.10 -12.37 5.54
C TRP A 265 5.61 -12.39 5.91
N ILE A 266 4.77 -11.54 5.30
CA ILE A 266 3.31 -11.51 5.48
C ILE A 266 2.69 -12.88 5.19
N ASP A 267 3.08 -13.53 4.10
CA ASP A 267 2.57 -14.85 3.72
C ASP A 267 2.82 -15.89 4.80
N ARG A 268 3.98 -15.85 5.44
CA ARG A 268 4.45 -16.84 6.42
C ARG A 268 4.04 -16.57 7.88
N HIS A 269 3.54 -15.37 8.20
CA HIS A 269 3.22 -14.97 9.56
C HIS A 269 1.71 -14.85 9.78
N SER A 270 1.28 -14.97 11.03
CA SER A 270 -0.11 -14.82 11.41
C SER A 270 -0.57 -13.36 11.42
N ALA A 271 -1.87 -13.13 11.43
CA ALA A 271 -2.45 -11.80 11.63
C ALA A 271 -1.98 -11.18 12.97
N ALA A 272 -1.82 -11.99 14.01
CA ALA A 272 -1.32 -11.53 15.31
C ALA A 272 0.11 -11.01 15.22
N ASP A 273 1.02 -11.74 14.55
CA ASP A 273 2.41 -11.30 14.36
C ASP A 273 2.47 -9.96 13.60
N MET A 274 1.61 -9.79 12.58
CA MET A 274 1.53 -8.55 11.81
C MET A 274 1.06 -7.37 12.68
N VAL A 275 0.04 -7.59 13.50
CA VAL A 275 -0.51 -6.57 14.41
C VAL A 275 0.50 -6.19 15.49
N ASP A 276 1.23 -7.16 16.02
CA ASP A 276 2.27 -6.91 17.02
C ASP A 276 3.44 -6.11 16.43
N ALA A 277 3.84 -6.39 15.19
CA ALA A 277 4.85 -5.60 14.47
C ALA A 277 4.42 -4.15 14.21
N LEU A 278 3.12 -3.89 14.02
CA LEU A 278 2.58 -2.55 13.80
C LEU A 278 2.53 -1.69 15.06
N ALA A 279 2.51 -2.31 16.26
CA ALA A 279 2.55 -1.65 17.56
C ALA A 279 1.46 -0.57 17.74
N PHE A 280 0.19 -0.96 17.62
CA PHE A 280 -0.94 -0.04 17.81
C PHE A 280 -1.02 0.49 19.23
N ALA A 281 -1.28 1.80 19.37
CA ALA A 281 -1.55 2.44 20.66
C ALA A 281 -3.02 2.31 21.07
N ASP A 282 -3.94 2.30 20.11
CA ASP A 282 -5.37 2.20 20.33
C ASP A 282 -5.85 0.73 20.24
N ALA A 283 -6.62 0.31 21.25
CA ALA A 283 -7.08 -1.08 21.37
C ALA A 283 -8.18 -1.43 20.33
N ASP A 284 -9.05 -0.50 19.96
CA ASP A 284 -10.07 -0.71 18.94
C ASP A 284 -9.44 -0.82 17.56
N GLU A 285 -8.49 0.05 17.24
CA GLU A 285 -7.71 -0.03 16.00
C GLU A 285 -6.95 -1.36 15.89
N ARG A 286 -6.27 -1.76 16.97
CA ARG A 286 -5.56 -3.05 17.05
C ARG A 286 -6.50 -4.21 16.81
N SER A 287 -7.64 -4.24 17.49
CA SER A 287 -8.63 -5.31 17.38
C SER A 287 -9.27 -5.35 15.99
N ALA A 288 -9.59 -4.20 15.40
CA ALA A 288 -10.16 -4.14 14.05
C ALA A 288 -9.15 -4.59 12.98
N MET A 289 -7.87 -4.20 13.13
CA MET A 289 -6.80 -4.67 12.24
C MET A 289 -6.61 -6.18 12.33
N LEU A 290 -6.64 -6.74 13.55
CA LEU A 290 -6.54 -8.18 13.76
C LEU A 290 -7.67 -8.95 13.08
N ASP A 291 -8.92 -8.49 13.24
CA ASP A 291 -10.07 -9.13 12.60
C ASP A 291 -10.01 -9.01 11.08
N ALA A 292 -9.66 -7.83 10.55
CA ALA A 292 -9.52 -7.60 9.12
C ALA A 292 -8.42 -8.48 8.51
N LEU A 293 -7.28 -8.64 9.19
CA LEU A 293 -6.19 -9.51 8.73
C LEU A 293 -6.54 -10.99 8.83
N ASN A 294 -7.25 -11.43 9.88
CA ASN A 294 -7.73 -12.80 9.99
C ASN A 294 -8.70 -13.16 8.86
N ALA A 295 -9.54 -12.21 8.46
CA ALA A 295 -10.52 -12.42 7.38
C ALA A 295 -9.87 -12.30 5.99
N HIS A 296 -8.91 -11.41 5.80
CA HIS A 296 -8.50 -10.92 4.48
C HIS A 296 -6.99 -10.97 4.19
N LYS A 297 -6.15 -11.62 5.01
CA LYS A 297 -4.69 -11.67 4.78
C LYS A 297 -4.31 -12.18 3.38
N ASN A 298 -5.12 -13.01 2.76
CA ASN A 298 -4.90 -13.57 1.44
C ASN A 298 -5.03 -12.58 0.27
N ILE A 299 -5.37 -11.31 0.54
CA ILE A 299 -5.40 -10.25 -0.48
C ILE A 299 -4.01 -9.94 -1.05
N TYR A 300 -2.95 -10.17 -0.27
CA TYR A 300 -1.60 -9.80 -0.67
C TYR A 300 -1.04 -10.73 -1.75
N SER A 301 -0.19 -10.15 -2.61
CA SER A 301 0.66 -10.94 -3.49
C SER A 301 1.66 -11.73 -2.64
N PRO A 302 1.80 -13.05 -2.83
CA PRO A 302 2.69 -13.86 -1.99
C PRO A 302 4.18 -13.60 -2.26
N ASP A 303 4.50 -13.04 -3.42
CA ASP A 303 5.89 -12.88 -3.90
C ASP A 303 6.16 -11.55 -4.62
N GLY A 304 5.19 -10.63 -4.65
CA GLY A 304 5.30 -9.35 -5.35
C GLY A 304 5.46 -9.49 -6.87
N ARG A 305 4.83 -10.53 -7.47
CA ARG A 305 4.84 -10.77 -8.92
C ARG A 305 3.46 -10.56 -9.53
N ILE A 306 3.46 -10.17 -10.79
CA ILE A 306 2.24 -9.93 -11.57
C ILE A 306 1.99 -11.15 -12.46
N SER A 307 0.75 -11.63 -12.48
CA SER A 307 0.31 -12.65 -13.42
C SER A 307 -0.34 -12.06 -14.67
N ALA A 308 -0.32 -12.81 -15.78
CA ALA A 308 -1.02 -12.43 -17.00
C ALA A 308 -2.55 -12.31 -16.77
N GLU A 309 -3.11 -13.13 -15.86
CA GLU A 309 -4.52 -13.05 -15.45
C GLU A 309 -4.84 -11.67 -14.83
N GLN A 310 -3.98 -11.17 -13.95
CA GLN A 310 -4.15 -9.85 -13.32
C GLN A 310 -4.08 -8.71 -14.33
N VAL A 311 -3.10 -8.75 -15.25
CA VAL A 311 -2.97 -7.74 -16.31
C VAL A 311 -4.21 -7.70 -17.18
N ALA A 312 -4.65 -8.85 -17.70
CA ALA A 312 -5.82 -8.93 -18.56
C ALA A 312 -7.12 -8.50 -17.84
N THR A 313 -7.22 -8.77 -16.54
CA THR A 313 -8.40 -8.37 -15.76
C THR A 313 -8.44 -6.85 -15.57
N VAL A 314 -7.30 -6.23 -15.25
CA VAL A 314 -7.24 -4.76 -15.10
C VAL A 314 -7.40 -4.05 -16.46
N ASP A 315 -6.89 -4.61 -17.54
CA ASP A 315 -7.15 -4.10 -18.91
C ASP A 315 -8.66 -4.04 -19.19
N ARG A 316 -9.38 -5.14 -18.99
CA ARG A 316 -10.84 -5.18 -19.18
C ARG A 316 -11.56 -4.16 -18.30
N PHE A 317 -11.17 -4.08 -17.03
CA PHE A 317 -11.74 -3.12 -16.08
C PHE A 317 -11.48 -1.68 -16.53
N PHE A 318 -10.23 -1.34 -16.87
CA PHE A 318 -9.84 0.01 -17.27
C PHE A 318 -10.57 0.45 -18.54
N HIS A 319 -10.64 -0.39 -19.56
CA HIS A 319 -11.36 -0.10 -20.81
C HIS A 319 -12.89 -0.03 -20.63
N ALA A 320 -13.45 -0.70 -19.61
CA ALA A 320 -14.86 -0.60 -19.28
C ALA A 320 -15.21 0.75 -18.59
N THR A 321 -14.26 1.29 -17.80
CA THR A 321 -14.44 2.55 -17.07
C THR A 321 -13.97 3.77 -17.86
N GLU A 322 -12.95 3.61 -18.72
CA GLU A 322 -12.38 4.64 -19.58
C GLU A 322 -12.64 4.31 -21.05
N ARG A 323 -13.60 5.02 -21.66
CA ARG A 323 -14.11 4.68 -23.01
C ARG A 323 -13.52 5.54 -24.13
N THR A 324 -12.53 6.40 -23.84
CA THR A 324 -11.88 7.24 -24.86
C THR A 324 -11.00 6.38 -25.80
N GLU A 325 -10.78 6.82 -27.03
CA GLU A 325 -9.89 6.10 -27.97
C GLU A 325 -8.45 5.99 -27.42
N ALA A 326 -7.97 7.02 -26.74
CA ALA A 326 -6.67 6.97 -26.08
C ALA A 326 -6.62 5.90 -24.98
N ALA A 327 -7.69 5.73 -24.20
CA ALA A 327 -7.75 4.69 -23.18
C ALA A 327 -7.78 3.28 -23.80
N LYS A 328 -8.49 3.08 -24.90
CA LYS A 328 -8.52 1.81 -25.63
C LYS A 328 -7.15 1.42 -26.20
N ALA A 329 -6.33 2.42 -26.54
CA ALA A 329 -4.97 2.19 -27.05
C ALA A 329 -3.95 1.90 -25.95
N LEU A 330 -4.24 2.22 -24.67
CA LEU A 330 -3.35 1.96 -23.55
C LEU A 330 -3.51 0.52 -23.08
N ALA A 331 -2.45 -0.27 -23.12
CA ALA A 331 -2.41 -1.58 -22.49
C ALA A 331 -1.78 -1.48 -21.09
N ILE A 332 -2.39 -2.09 -20.09
CA ILE A 332 -1.90 -2.09 -18.70
C ILE A 332 -0.48 -2.65 -18.58
N LYS A 333 -0.11 -3.62 -19.43
CA LYS A 333 1.27 -4.12 -19.47
C LYS A 333 2.32 -3.03 -19.74
N ASP A 334 1.96 -1.95 -20.46
CA ASP A 334 2.88 -0.88 -20.86
C ASP A 334 3.22 0.09 -19.71
N ILE A 335 2.48 -0.01 -18.59
CA ILE A 335 2.77 0.74 -17.37
C ILE A 335 3.41 -0.13 -16.28
N ILE A 336 3.76 -1.37 -16.59
CA ILE A 336 4.36 -2.34 -15.67
C ILE A 336 5.79 -2.59 -16.11
N ASN A 337 6.74 -2.47 -15.18
CA ASN A 337 8.12 -2.82 -15.49
C ASN A 337 8.34 -4.34 -15.26
N PRO A 338 8.60 -5.13 -16.32
CA PRO A 338 8.73 -6.59 -16.21
C PRO A 338 9.99 -7.01 -15.42
N GLN A 339 11.03 -6.19 -15.39
CA GLN A 339 12.27 -6.50 -14.67
C GLN A 339 12.03 -6.67 -13.16
N TRP A 340 11.19 -5.80 -12.57
CA TRP A 340 10.93 -5.80 -11.13
C TRP A 340 9.59 -6.40 -10.75
N ALA A 341 8.55 -6.17 -11.52
CA ALA A 341 7.22 -6.70 -11.23
C ALA A 341 7.10 -8.21 -11.49
N GLY A 342 8.11 -8.85 -12.06
CA GLY A 342 8.15 -10.27 -12.39
C GLY A 342 7.89 -10.55 -13.86
N SER A 343 8.28 -11.74 -14.31
CA SER A 343 8.00 -12.19 -15.65
C SER A 343 6.51 -12.40 -15.84
N MET A 344 5.93 -11.66 -16.77
CA MET A 344 4.71 -12.15 -17.42
C MET A 344 5.14 -13.31 -18.31
N PRO A 345 4.47 -14.46 -18.26
CA PRO A 345 4.73 -15.54 -19.18
C PRO A 345 4.44 -15.12 -20.63
#